data_15e3d5fb2bd3679e47895639f968efe6
#
_entry.id   15e3d5fb2bd3679e47895639f968efe6
#
_cell.length_a   1.000
_cell.length_b   1.000
_cell.length_c   1.000
_cell.angle_alpha   90.00
_cell.angle_beta   90.00
_cell.angle_gamma   90.00
#
_symmetry.space_group_name_H-M   'P 1'
#
loop_
_entity.id
_entity.type
_entity.pdbx_description
1 polymer ?
#
loop_
_entity_poly.entity_id
_entity_poly.type
_entity_poly.pdbx_seq_one_letter_code
_entity_poly.pdbx_strand_id
1 'polypeptide(L)'
;MNTHQLCALCLSLTIGASMGSPAIAVEMIAIMAPAAAPLTKDQVADVFLGRSTEFKPVDLPESSVARETFYKKATGRDAAQVRAVWARLIFIGRGKLPKELPDAAAVKKAVAADPNVVGYIDKADLDPSVKVVLSLN
;
A
#
# COMPACT_ATOMS: atom_id res chain seq x y z
N MET A 1 -22.39 16.45 -74.56
CA MET A 1 -23.11 17.33 -73.67
C MET A 1 -23.21 16.66 -72.36
N ASN A 2 -22.57 16.94 -71.54
CA ASN A 2 -22.14 17.24 -70.18
C ASN A 2 -22.72 16.28 -69.15
N THR A 3 -21.94 15.29 -68.86
CA THR A 3 -22.08 14.42 -67.70
C THR A 3 -21.34 14.99 -66.51
N HIS A 4 -22.08 15.42 -65.56
CA HIS A 4 -21.51 15.82 -64.27
C HIS A 4 -21.37 14.61 -63.38
N GLN A 5 -20.16 14.16 -63.19
CA GLN A 5 -19.77 13.18 -62.18
C GLN A 5 -19.66 13.90 -60.83
N LEU A 6 -20.61 13.62 -59.97
CA LEU A 6 -20.52 13.99 -58.55
C LEU A 6 -19.77 12.88 -57.82
N CYS A 7 -18.51 13.15 -57.50
CA CYS A 7 -17.77 12.36 -56.54
C CYS A 7 -18.24 12.65 -55.12
N ALA A 8 -18.99 11.72 -54.55
CA ALA A 8 -19.31 11.73 -53.13
C ALA A 8 -18.09 11.23 -52.36
N LEU A 9 -17.42 12.14 -51.66
CA LEU A 9 -16.34 11.81 -50.74
C LEU A 9 -16.96 11.34 -49.44
N CYS A 10 -16.98 10.03 -49.22
CA CYS A 10 -17.34 9.44 -47.93
C CYS A 10 -16.16 9.62 -46.96
N LEU A 11 -16.26 10.61 -46.12
CA LEU A 11 -15.34 10.81 -44.99
C LEU A 11 -15.74 9.86 -43.86
N SER A 12 -15.13 8.70 -43.81
CA SER A 12 -15.30 7.76 -42.69
C SER A 12 -14.52 8.28 -41.49
N LEU A 13 -15.23 8.88 -40.58
CA LEU A 13 -14.71 9.28 -39.26
C LEU A 13 -14.59 8.03 -38.38
N THR A 14 -13.42 7.41 -38.35
CA THR A 14 -13.10 6.37 -37.39
C THR A 14 -12.89 7.00 -36.03
N ILE A 15 -13.91 6.96 -35.18
CA ILE A 15 -13.79 7.27 -33.78
C ILE A 15 -13.03 6.11 -33.14
N GLY A 16 -11.74 6.28 -32.96
CA GLY A 16 -10.92 5.39 -32.15
C GLY A 16 -11.35 5.51 -30.69
N ALA A 17 -12.15 4.57 -30.23
CA ALA A 17 -12.40 4.43 -28.80
C ALA A 17 -11.10 4.01 -28.12
N SER A 18 -10.40 4.96 -27.53
CA SER A 18 -9.30 4.71 -26.63
C SER A 18 -9.88 4.05 -25.38
N MET A 19 -9.89 2.72 -25.36
CA MET A 19 -10.14 1.97 -24.14
C MET A 19 -8.92 2.12 -23.24
N GLY A 20 -8.91 3.19 -22.45
CA GLY A 20 -7.99 3.31 -21.32
C GLY A 20 -8.29 2.18 -20.36
N SER A 21 -7.35 1.25 -20.19
CA SER A 21 -7.44 0.26 -19.10
C SER A 21 -7.59 1.01 -17.80
N PRO A 22 -8.58 0.67 -16.95
CA PRO A 22 -8.67 1.28 -15.63
C PRO A 22 -7.37 0.97 -14.87
N ALA A 23 -6.65 2.00 -14.45
CA ALA A 23 -5.53 1.83 -13.55
C ALA A 23 -6.08 1.19 -12.27
N ILE A 24 -5.67 -0.05 -11.97
CA ILE A 24 -6.00 -0.70 -10.71
C ILE A 24 -5.20 0.04 -9.64
N ALA A 25 -5.84 0.94 -8.93
CA ALA A 25 -5.23 1.59 -7.78
C ALA A 25 -4.98 0.54 -6.70
N VAL A 26 -3.71 0.36 -6.30
CA VAL A 26 -3.34 -0.48 -5.18
C VAL A 26 -3.87 0.15 -3.90
N GLU A 27 -4.80 -0.51 -3.25
CA GLU A 27 -5.41 -0.07 -2.00
C GLU A 27 -4.67 -0.72 -0.84
N MET A 28 -3.91 0.08 -0.09
CA MET A 28 -3.16 -0.42 1.06
C MET A 28 -4.02 -0.38 2.31
N ILE A 29 -3.93 -1.42 3.11
CA ILE A 29 -4.60 -1.53 4.40
C ILE A 29 -3.60 -1.92 5.49
N ALA A 30 -3.77 -1.35 6.68
CA ALA A 30 -3.11 -1.84 7.88
C ALA A 30 -3.98 -2.91 8.54
N ILE A 31 -3.36 -3.98 8.99
CA ILE A 31 -4.04 -5.15 9.54
C ILE A 31 -3.48 -5.53 10.91
N MET A 32 -4.35 -6.09 11.73
CA MET A 32 -4.03 -6.69 13.02
C MET A 32 -4.85 -7.97 13.22
N ALA A 33 -4.64 -8.64 14.35
CA ALA A 33 -5.44 -9.81 14.74
C ALA A 33 -6.95 -9.46 14.82
N PRO A 34 -7.86 -10.45 14.66
CA PRO A 34 -9.31 -10.19 14.52
C PRO A 34 -9.96 -9.42 15.68
N ALA A 35 -9.40 -9.50 16.89
CA ALA A 35 -9.93 -8.80 18.07
C ALA A 35 -9.45 -7.35 18.21
N ALA A 36 -8.61 -6.85 17.31
CA ALA A 36 -8.04 -5.51 17.40
C ALA A 36 -9.07 -4.41 17.16
N ALA A 37 -8.89 -3.28 17.85
CA ALA A 37 -9.66 -2.07 17.60
C ALA A 37 -9.10 -1.29 16.39
N PRO A 38 -9.92 -0.51 15.68
CA PRO A 38 -9.44 0.37 14.62
C PRO A 38 -8.37 1.34 15.11
N LEU A 39 -7.41 1.65 14.25
CA LEU A 39 -6.35 2.64 14.50
C LEU A 39 -6.53 3.86 13.60
N THR A 40 -6.09 5.01 14.08
CA THR A 40 -5.99 6.21 13.24
C THR A 40 -4.75 6.15 12.36
N LYS A 41 -4.73 6.95 11.31
CA LYS A 41 -3.56 7.09 10.44
C LYS A 41 -2.32 7.53 11.22
N ASP A 42 -2.48 8.46 12.16
CA ASP A 42 -1.38 8.95 13.00
C ASP A 42 -0.84 7.86 13.93
N GLN A 43 -1.72 7.04 14.52
CA GLN A 43 -1.29 5.91 15.35
C GLN A 43 -0.49 4.89 14.55
N VAL A 44 -0.92 4.54 13.35
CA VAL A 44 -0.19 3.64 12.45
C VAL A 44 1.14 4.27 12.03
N ALA A 45 1.15 5.53 11.64
CA ALA A 45 2.37 6.25 11.30
C ALA A 45 3.38 6.26 12.46
N ASP A 46 2.94 6.52 13.67
CA ASP A 46 3.79 6.56 14.85
C ASP A 46 4.45 5.20 15.14
N VAL A 47 3.72 4.11 14.97
CA VAL A 47 4.28 2.75 15.12
C VAL A 47 5.34 2.48 14.06
N PHE A 48 5.06 2.75 12.80
CA PHE A 48 5.99 2.48 11.69
C PHE A 48 7.15 3.47 11.60
N LEU A 49 7.06 4.62 12.25
CA LEU A 49 8.16 5.57 12.39
C LEU A 49 8.94 5.44 13.72
N GLY A 50 8.60 4.44 14.54
CA GLY A 50 9.29 4.19 15.79
C GLY A 50 9.00 5.21 16.90
N ARG A 51 7.95 6.00 16.78
CA ARG A 51 7.51 6.97 17.79
C ARG A 51 6.64 6.33 18.88
N SER A 52 6.01 5.21 18.58
CA SER A 52 5.20 4.43 19.51
C SER A 52 5.73 3.02 19.60
N THR A 53 5.74 2.48 20.82
CA THR A 53 6.12 1.09 21.13
C THR A 53 4.92 0.24 21.54
N GLU A 54 3.72 0.76 21.37
CA GLU A 54 2.47 0.09 21.75
C GLU A 54 2.25 -1.20 20.94
N PHE A 55 2.61 -1.17 19.67
CA PHE A 55 2.51 -2.31 18.78
C PHE A 55 3.87 -2.63 18.13
N LYS A 56 3.99 -3.86 17.64
CA LYS A 56 5.18 -4.34 16.93
C LYS A 56 4.94 -4.29 15.43
N PRO A 57 5.57 -3.39 14.68
CA PRO A 57 5.41 -3.36 13.24
C PRO A 57 6.16 -4.52 12.58
N VAL A 58 5.58 -5.08 11.53
CA VAL A 58 6.26 -5.96 10.58
C VAL A 58 6.26 -5.31 9.22
N ASP A 59 7.26 -5.61 8.41
CA ASP A 59 7.53 -4.92 7.16
C ASP A 59 7.69 -5.91 6.01
N LEU A 60 7.58 -5.42 4.80
CA LEU A 60 7.91 -6.14 3.58
C LEU A 60 9.35 -5.79 3.14
N PRO A 61 9.94 -6.54 2.19
CA PRO A 61 11.27 -6.25 1.68
C PRO A 61 11.37 -4.84 1.08
N GLU A 62 12.55 -4.23 1.13
CA GLU A 62 12.79 -2.89 0.56
C GLU A 62 12.44 -2.79 -0.92
N SER A 63 12.55 -3.88 -1.67
CA SER A 63 12.17 -3.96 -3.08
C SER A 63 10.67 -4.00 -3.33
N SER A 64 9.85 -4.12 -2.28
CA SER A 64 8.40 -4.24 -2.40
C SER A 64 7.75 -2.90 -2.78
N VAL A 65 6.99 -2.90 -3.87
CA VAL A 65 6.15 -1.74 -4.26
C VAL A 65 5.08 -1.47 -3.22
N ALA A 66 4.54 -2.51 -2.59
CA ALA A 66 3.56 -2.38 -1.51
C ALA A 66 4.15 -1.63 -0.31
N ARG A 67 5.40 -1.88 0.05
CA ARG A 67 6.09 -1.15 1.11
C ARG A 67 6.22 0.33 0.79
N GLU A 68 6.70 0.68 -0.38
CA GLU A 68 6.83 2.08 -0.83
C GLU A 68 5.48 2.79 -0.79
N THR A 69 4.44 2.17 -1.34
CA THR A 69 3.09 2.70 -1.38
C THR A 69 2.51 2.89 0.03
N PHE A 70 2.70 1.91 0.90
CA PHE A 70 2.24 1.99 2.28
C PHE A 70 2.88 3.16 3.04
N TYR A 71 4.20 3.26 3.05
CA TYR A 71 4.88 4.34 3.78
C TYR A 71 4.48 5.72 3.26
N LYS A 72 4.39 5.87 1.96
CA LYS A 72 3.97 7.13 1.36
C LYS A 72 2.57 7.54 1.78
N LYS A 73 1.63 6.61 1.77
CA LYS A 73 0.23 6.86 2.16
C LYS A 73 0.05 7.02 3.67
N ALA A 74 0.70 6.19 4.47
CA ALA A 74 0.55 6.19 5.92
C ALA A 74 1.34 7.30 6.60
N THR A 75 2.55 7.61 6.13
CA THR A 75 3.48 8.52 6.80
C THR A 75 3.79 9.79 6.02
N GLY A 76 3.44 9.86 4.75
CA GLY A 76 3.84 10.93 3.84
C GLY A 76 5.33 10.92 3.47
N ARG A 77 6.06 9.85 3.80
CA ARG A 77 7.49 9.69 3.57
C ARG A 77 7.76 8.54 2.62
N ASP A 78 8.80 8.67 1.79
CA ASP A 78 9.27 7.56 0.99
C ASP A 78 10.12 6.56 1.82
N ALA A 79 10.43 5.40 1.23
CA ALA A 79 11.18 4.34 1.93
C ALA A 79 12.58 4.80 2.37
N ALA A 80 13.24 5.66 1.61
CA ALA A 80 14.55 6.20 1.97
C ALA A 80 14.49 7.11 3.20
N GLN A 81 13.47 7.96 3.28
CA GLN A 81 13.23 8.83 4.43
C GLN A 81 12.90 8.02 5.69
N VAL A 82 12.09 6.97 5.57
CA VAL A 82 11.76 6.06 6.67
C VAL A 82 13.00 5.32 7.15
N ARG A 83 13.85 4.85 6.24
CA ARG A 83 15.13 4.21 6.59
C ARG A 83 16.03 5.16 7.37
N ALA A 84 16.11 6.42 6.99
CA ALA A 84 16.88 7.42 7.72
C ALA A 84 16.35 7.64 9.14
N VAL A 85 15.04 7.65 9.35
CA VAL A 85 14.42 7.73 10.69
C VAL A 85 14.84 6.55 11.55
N TRP A 86 14.77 5.33 11.04
CA TRP A 86 15.15 4.12 11.77
C TRP A 86 16.65 4.05 12.04
N ALA A 87 17.50 4.44 11.08
CA ALA A 87 18.94 4.50 11.29
C ALA A 87 19.30 5.41 12.46
N ARG A 88 18.65 6.56 12.57
CA ARG A 88 18.83 7.48 13.69
C ARG A 88 18.38 6.88 15.03
N LEU A 89 17.23 6.22 15.06
CA LEU A 89 16.72 5.58 16.27
C LEU A 89 17.64 4.46 16.77
N ILE A 90 18.15 3.65 15.86
CA ILE A 90 19.10 2.58 16.17
C ILE A 90 20.42 3.18 16.69
N PHE A 91 20.91 4.22 16.05
CA PHE A 91 22.17 4.88 16.46
C PHE A 91 22.11 5.43 17.88
N ILE A 92 20.97 5.97 18.31
CA ILE A 92 20.77 6.46 19.68
C ILE A 92 20.27 5.38 20.67
N GLY A 93 20.22 4.11 20.26
CA GLY A 93 19.81 2.98 21.09
C GLY A 93 18.32 2.91 21.41
N ARG A 94 17.46 3.59 20.65
CA ARG A 94 16.02 3.70 20.93
C ARG A 94 15.11 2.85 20.04
N GLY A 95 15.64 1.93 19.27
CA GLY A 95 14.77 1.16 18.39
C GLY A 95 15.40 -0.10 17.85
N LYS A 96 14.52 -1.00 17.45
CA LYS A 96 14.85 -2.17 16.61
C LYS A 96 14.08 -2.01 15.31
N LEU A 97 14.70 -2.34 14.20
CA LEU A 97 14.03 -2.38 12.91
C LEU A 97 12.78 -3.27 12.97
N PRO A 98 11.69 -2.90 12.29
CA PRO A 98 10.58 -3.80 12.06
C PRO A 98 11.07 -5.12 11.45
N LYS A 99 10.49 -6.23 11.87
CA LYS A 99 10.82 -7.54 11.29
C LYS A 99 10.37 -7.56 9.83
N GLU A 100 11.30 -7.82 8.93
CA GLU A 100 11.02 -7.97 7.51
C GLU A 100 10.50 -9.37 7.19
N LEU A 101 9.40 -9.45 6.47
CA LEU A 101 8.74 -10.67 6.04
C LEU A 101 8.70 -10.71 4.51
N PRO A 102 8.74 -11.90 3.89
CA PRO A 102 8.93 -12.02 2.44
C PRO A 102 7.73 -11.61 1.59
N ASP A 103 6.50 -11.76 2.09
CA ASP A 103 5.28 -11.53 1.32
C ASP A 103 4.05 -11.28 2.21
N ALA A 104 2.91 -11.00 1.57
CA ALA A 104 1.64 -10.76 2.25
C ALA A 104 1.15 -11.97 3.07
N ALA A 105 1.39 -13.19 2.61
CA ALA A 105 1.01 -14.39 3.34
C ALA A 105 1.74 -14.49 4.68
N ALA A 106 3.05 -14.21 4.67
CA ALA A 106 3.87 -14.18 5.90
C ALA A 106 3.43 -13.06 6.85
N VAL A 107 3.08 -11.89 6.32
CA VAL A 107 2.55 -10.77 7.12
C VAL A 107 1.23 -11.17 7.79
N LYS A 108 0.28 -11.73 7.06
CA LYS A 108 -0.99 -12.19 7.63
C LYS A 108 -0.80 -13.24 8.71
N LYS A 109 0.10 -14.18 8.50
CA LYS A 109 0.42 -15.22 9.48
C LYS A 109 0.99 -14.63 10.78
N ALA A 110 1.94 -13.71 10.68
CA ALA A 110 2.53 -13.05 11.83
C ALA A 110 1.52 -12.21 12.61
N VAL A 111 0.67 -11.47 11.91
CA VAL A 111 -0.39 -10.63 12.47
C VAL A 111 -1.45 -11.48 13.18
N ALA A 112 -1.89 -12.57 12.58
CA ALA A 112 -2.87 -13.47 13.16
C ALA A 112 -2.36 -14.18 14.43
N ALA A 113 -1.06 -14.42 14.53
CA ALA A 113 -0.44 -15.15 15.64
C ALA A 113 -0.17 -14.31 16.89
N ASP A 114 -0.10 -12.97 16.78
CA ASP A 114 0.22 -12.07 17.88
C ASP A 114 -0.67 -10.82 17.82
N PRO A 115 -1.54 -10.58 18.83
CA PRO A 115 -2.44 -9.43 18.84
C PRO A 115 -1.74 -8.08 18.94
N ASN A 116 -0.45 -8.06 19.25
CA ASN A 116 0.35 -6.83 19.34
C ASN A 116 1.08 -6.49 18.04
N VAL A 117 1.00 -7.35 17.04
CA VAL A 117 1.65 -7.14 15.73
C VAL A 117 0.73 -6.36 14.81
N VAL A 118 1.26 -5.34 14.18
CA VAL A 118 0.61 -4.60 13.11
C VAL A 118 1.41 -4.76 11.82
N GLY A 119 0.71 -5.04 10.75
CA GLY A 119 1.27 -5.17 9.42
C GLY A 119 0.44 -4.41 8.40
N TYR A 120 0.84 -4.51 7.14
CA TYR A 120 0.09 -3.95 6.02
C TYR A 120 0.15 -4.90 4.84
N ILE A 121 -0.91 -4.88 4.05
CA ILE A 121 -1.03 -5.66 2.81
C ILE A 121 -1.83 -4.86 1.78
N ASP A 122 -1.81 -5.30 0.53
CA ASP A 122 -2.80 -4.89 -0.46
C ASP A 122 -4.17 -5.45 -0.04
N LYS A 123 -5.21 -4.65 -0.18
CA LYS A 123 -6.59 -5.07 0.12
C LYS A 123 -7.01 -6.32 -0.66
N ALA A 124 -6.46 -6.53 -1.85
CA ALA A 124 -6.69 -7.73 -2.64
C ALA A 124 -6.26 -9.03 -1.93
N ASP A 125 -5.32 -8.94 -1.00
CA ASP A 125 -4.81 -10.08 -0.21
C ASP A 125 -5.56 -10.29 1.12
N LEU A 126 -6.56 -9.48 1.41
CA LEU A 126 -7.34 -9.57 2.65
C LEU A 126 -8.15 -10.87 2.71
N ASP A 127 -8.09 -11.53 3.86
CA ASP A 127 -8.89 -12.69 4.19
C ASP A 127 -9.38 -12.63 5.66
N PRO A 128 -10.27 -13.54 6.11
CA PRO A 128 -10.82 -13.51 7.46
C PRO A 128 -9.84 -13.77 8.60
N SER A 129 -8.59 -14.16 8.31
CA SER A 129 -7.56 -14.44 9.34
C SER A 129 -7.07 -13.19 10.05
N VAL A 130 -7.29 -12.02 9.46
CA VAL A 130 -6.84 -10.72 9.95
C VAL A 130 -7.96 -9.68 9.84
N LYS A 131 -7.82 -8.58 10.60
CA LYS A 131 -8.77 -7.47 10.60
C LYS A 131 -8.12 -6.21 10.04
N VAL A 132 -8.85 -5.49 9.20
CA VAL A 132 -8.46 -4.14 8.75
C VAL A 132 -8.64 -3.18 9.92
N VAL A 133 -7.56 -2.52 10.33
CA VAL A 133 -7.58 -1.48 11.36
C VAL A 133 -7.47 -0.08 10.79
N LEU A 134 -7.01 0.04 9.54
CA LEU A 134 -6.93 1.30 8.80
C LEU A 134 -6.93 1.03 7.30
N SER A 135 -7.74 1.76 6.55
CA SER A 135 -7.70 1.79 5.08
C SER A 135 -6.98 3.06 4.61
N LEU A 136 -6.06 2.89 3.68
CA LEU A 136 -5.26 3.98 3.09
C LEU A 136 -5.65 4.14 1.61
N ASN A 137 -6.50 5.07 1.33
CA ASN A 137 -6.97 5.39 -0.03
C ASN A 137 -6.14 6.51 -0.65
#